data_04c6f54f6121df0fde24de7acff3a954
#
_entry.id   04c6f54f6121df0fde24de7acff3a954
#
_cell.length_a   1.000
_cell.length_b   1.000
_cell.length_c   1.000
_cell.angle_alpha   90.00
_cell.angle_beta   90.00
_cell.angle_gamma   90.00
#
_symmetry.space_group_name_H-M   'P 1'
#
loop_
_entity.id
_entity.type
_entity.pdbx_description
1 polymer ?
#
loop_
_entity_poly.entity_id
_entity_poly.type
_entity_poly.pdbx_seq_one_letter_code
_entity_poly.pdbx_strand_id
1 'polypeptide(L)'
;MDAKLLNKYIAGDALPEEKKEVIRWMKESEENREQLMQLHRVYNATIWNGNLQAEKTENKKPVMRYLWASIKIAAVVAMVAFIIHKEYQEYRIEHSAEMQIMTVPAGQRASLVLADGTIVWLNSNSTLKYPATGFHSKERKVILEGEGYFEVAHNEKHPFIVETEKYDIRVLGTTFNVSAYPNSGLFETSLIEGKVTVYQPDTQHEMTLKPHEKVEVKDGKLYKETFSSDNDFLWRMGIYSFKDEPLETVFRKLEQYYEVKIINKNEEIASRPCTGKFRQKEGIEHVMKVLQKYVKFNYIQDDEKN
;
A
#
# COMPACT_ATOMS: atom_id res chain seq x y z
N MET A 1 -91.17 38.57 -6.25
CA MET A 1 -90.17 39.47 -5.65
C MET A 1 -89.11 39.80 -6.71
N ASP A 2 -88.67 41.07 -6.74
CA ASP A 2 -87.61 41.46 -7.71
C ASP A 2 -86.24 40.80 -7.36
N ALA A 3 -85.65 40.09 -8.35
CA ALA A 3 -84.37 39.45 -8.20
C ALA A 3 -83.23 40.39 -7.80
N LYS A 4 -83.34 41.68 -8.18
CA LYS A 4 -82.36 42.72 -7.86
C LYS A 4 -82.36 43.05 -6.37
N LEU A 5 -83.59 43.08 -5.79
CA LEU A 5 -83.77 43.32 -4.38
C LEU A 5 -83.30 42.15 -3.51
N LEU A 6 -83.51 40.93 -3.94
CA LEU A 6 -83.00 39.72 -3.27
C LEU A 6 -81.48 39.68 -3.27
N ASN A 7 -80.81 40.00 -4.39
CA ASN A 7 -79.37 40.07 -4.48
C ASN A 7 -78.79 41.19 -3.56
N LYS A 8 -79.43 42.36 -3.49
CA LYS A 8 -79.06 43.47 -2.61
C LYS A 8 -79.19 43.11 -1.13
N TYR A 9 -80.23 42.32 -0.79
CA TYR A 9 -80.40 41.77 0.55
C TYR A 9 -79.33 40.78 0.95
N ILE A 10 -78.99 39.84 0.06
CA ILE A 10 -77.97 38.83 0.28
C ILE A 10 -76.57 39.50 0.36
N ALA A 11 -76.28 40.47 -0.43
CA ALA A 11 -75.05 41.26 -0.40
C ALA A 11 -74.88 42.11 0.86
N GLY A 12 -75.93 42.29 1.62
CA GLY A 12 -75.95 43.16 2.82
C GLY A 12 -76.26 44.61 2.58
N ASP A 13 -76.45 45.03 1.30
CA ASP A 13 -76.56 46.40 0.83
C ASP A 13 -78.01 46.90 0.80
N ALA A 14 -78.99 46.09 1.24
CA ALA A 14 -80.42 46.53 1.27
C ALA A 14 -80.71 47.50 2.38
N LEU A 15 -81.50 48.54 2.05
CA LEU A 15 -81.96 49.54 3.00
C LEU A 15 -82.96 48.95 4.03
N PRO A 16 -83.15 49.58 5.21
CA PRO A 16 -84.02 49.01 6.26
C PRO A 16 -85.42 48.67 5.82
N GLU A 17 -86.06 49.53 4.93
CA GLU A 17 -87.38 49.25 4.40
C GLU A 17 -87.38 48.12 3.38
N GLU A 18 -86.35 48.01 2.53
CA GLU A 18 -86.13 46.91 1.59
C GLU A 18 -85.97 45.58 2.33
N LYS A 19 -85.25 45.51 3.46
CA LYS A 19 -85.07 44.35 4.31
C LYS A 19 -86.38 43.81 4.89
N LYS A 20 -87.29 44.77 5.32
CA LYS A 20 -88.59 44.42 5.82
C LYS A 20 -89.48 43.76 4.72
N GLU A 21 -89.39 44.27 3.50
CA GLU A 21 -90.09 43.70 2.36
C GLU A 21 -89.64 42.29 2.01
N VAL A 22 -88.34 42.06 1.98
CA VAL A 22 -87.81 40.71 1.73
C VAL A 22 -88.18 39.75 2.86
N ILE A 23 -88.13 40.19 4.13
CA ILE A 23 -88.52 39.36 5.28
C ILE A 23 -90.00 39.03 5.24
N ARG A 24 -90.86 39.94 4.82
CA ARG A 24 -92.31 39.72 4.66
C ARG A 24 -92.52 38.66 3.56
N TRP A 25 -91.91 38.85 2.39
CA TRP A 25 -91.99 37.90 1.26
C TRP A 25 -91.51 36.51 1.61
N MET A 26 -90.40 36.38 2.37
CA MET A 26 -89.86 35.11 2.83
C MET A 26 -90.84 34.38 3.76
N LYS A 27 -91.64 35.08 4.56
CA LYS A 27 -92.68 34.54 5.48
C LYS A 27 -93.96 34.13 4.81
N GLU A 28 -94.20 34.51 3.56
CA GLU A 28 -95.46 34.28 2.82
C GLU A 28 -95.55 32.83 2.32
N SER A 29 -94.46 32.20 2.04
CA SER A 29 -94.45 30.83 1.55
C SER A 29 -93.08 30.18 1.85
N GLU A 30 -93.04 28.82 2.10
CA GLU A 30 -91.85 28.03 2.28
C GLU A 30 -91.00 28.02 0.99
N GLU A 31 -91.67 28.13 -0.18
CA GLU A 31 -91.02 28.18 -1.49
C GLU A 31 -90.18 29.45 -1.66
N ASN A 32 -90.68 30.57 -1.18
CA ASN A 32 -89.99 31.88 -1.15
C ASN A 32 -88.72 31.78 -0.25
N ARG A 33 -88.85 31.10 0.86
CA ARG A 33 -87.75 30.86 1.78
C ARG A 33 -86.63 30.00 1.17
N GLU A 34 -86.99 28.90 0.51
CA GLU A 34 -86.05 28.07 -0.18
C GLU A 34 -85.33 28.75 -1.33
N GLN A 35 -86.10 29.59 -2.09
CA GLN A 35 -85.52 30.41 -3.16
C GLN A 35 -84.46 31.36 -2.62
N LEU A 36 -84.73 32.10 -1.51
CA LEU A 36 -83.73 32.92 -0.88
C LEU A 36 -82.54 32.20 -0.39
N MET A 37 -82.74 31.05 0.21
CA MET A 37 -81.61 30.20 0.67
C MET A 37 -80.77 29.68 -0.48
N GLN A 38 -81.36 29.30 -1.59
CA GLN A 38 -80.56 28.82 -2.78
C GLN A 38 -79.74 30.00 -3.33
N LEU A 39 -80.34 31.21 -3.44
CA LEU A 39 -79.62 32.38 -3.89
C LEU A 39 -78.47 32.75 -2.96
N HIS A 40 -78.69 32.64 -1.65
CA HIS A 40 -77.62 32.87 -0.64
C HIS A 40 -76.49 31.86 -0.73
N ARG A 41 -76.78 30.56 -1.01
CA ARG A 41 -75.77 29.54 -1.24
C ARG A 41 -74.91 29.86 -2.47
N VAL A 42 -75.53 30.25 -3.58
CA VAL A 42 -74.80 30.62 -4.81
C VAL A 42 -73.92 31.84 -4.57
N TYR A 43 -74.45 32.85 -3.86
CA TYR A 43 -73.69 34.05 -3.53
C TYR A 43 -72.47 33.76 -2.65
N ASN A 44 -72.65 32.95 -1.63
CA ASN A 44 -71.52 32.50 -0.78
C ASN A 44 -70.47 31.66 -1.56
N ALA A 45 -70.92 30.82 -2.49
CA ALA A 45 -70.01 30.03 -3.34
C ALA A 45 -69.22 30.94 -4.28
N THR A 46 -69.78 32.03 -4.79
CA THR A 46 -69.05 32.96 -5.65
C THR A 46 -68.08 33.84 -4.87
N ILE A 47 -68.38 34.23 -3.62
CA ILE A 47 -67.42 34.93 -2.76
C ILE A 47 -66.25 34.04 -2.35
N TRP A 48 -66.53 32.83 -2.02
CA TRP A 48 -65.46 31.84 -1.66
C TRP A 48 -64.53 31.57 -2.85
N ASN A 49 -65.03 31.41 -4.04
CA ASN A 49 -64.23 31.27 -5.24
C ASN A 49 -63.49 32.54 -5.66
N GLY A 50 -64.05 33.70 -5.37
CA GLY A 50 -63.43 35.02 -5.66
C GLY A 50 -62.17 35.25 -4.75
N ASN A 51 -62.24 34.85 -3.49
CA ASN A 51 -61.13 35.03 -2.57
C ASN A 51 -59.98 34.05 -2.79
N LEU A 52 -60.18 32.91 -3.52
CA LEU A 52 -59.14 31.99 -3.86
C LEU A 52 -58.24 32.46 -5.01
N GLN A 53 -58.56 33.55 -5.70
CA GLN A 53 -57.76 34.13 -6.78
C GLN A 53 -56.91 35.33 -6.40
N ALA A 54 -56.90 35.80 -5.16
CA ALA A 54 -56.16 36.98 -4.75
C ALA A 54 -54.96 36.75 -3.79
N GLU A 55 -54.61 35.50 -3.43
CA GLU A 55 -53.26 35.23 -2.98
C GLU A 55 -52.39 35.03 -4.21
N LYS A 56 -51.85 36.09 -4.79
CA LYS A 56 -50.59 36.06 -5.47
C LYS A 56 -49.62 35.47 -4.46
N THR A 57 -49.34 34.20 -4.55
CA THR A 57 -48.14 33.60 -3.98
C THR A 57 -47.01 34.46 -4.51
N GLU A 58 -46.47 35.34 -3.69
CA GLU A 58 -45.12 35.85 -3.90
C GLU A 58 -44.29 34.64 -4.10
N ASN A 59 -43.78 34.51 -5.31
CA ASN A 59 -42.81 33.53 -5.71
C ASN A 59 -41.62 33.74 -4.79
N LYS A 60 -41.64 33.18 -3.59
CA LYS A 60 -40.47 32.98 -2.74
C LYS A 60 -39.53 32.08 -3.52
N LYS A 61 -38.93 32.72 -4.53
CA LYS A 61 -37.86 32.18 -5.36
C LYS A 61 -36.79 31.65 -4.44
N PRO A 62 -36.13 30.75 -4.85
CA PRO A 62 -35.70 29.47 -4.44
C PRO A 62 -34.50 29.56 -3.49
N VAL A 63 -34.64 30.21 -2.34
CA VAL A 63 -33.65 30.08 -1.24
C VAL A 63 -33.39 28.59 -0.96
N MET A 64 -34.44 27.80 -1.01
CA MET A 64 -34.35 26.34 -0.88
C MET A 64 -33.51 25.71 -2.02
N ARG A 65 -33.57 26.23 -3.23
CA ARG A 65 -32.83 25.73 -4.39
C ARG A 65 -31.34 26.10 -4.31
N TYR A 66 -31.01 27.27 -3.78
CA TYR A 66 -29.64 27.68 -3.48
C TYR A 66 -29.07 26.95 -2.25
N LEU A 67 -29.88 26.67 -1.23
CA LEU A 67 -29.54 25.85 -0.09
C LEU A 67 -29.22 24.42 -0.52
N TRP A 68 -30.03 23.79 -1.35
CA TRP A 68 -29.74 22.46 -1.90
C TRP A 68 -28.52 22.46 -2.82
N ALA A 69 -28.29 23.51 -3.58
CA ALA A 69 -27.10 23.65 -4.41
C ALA A 69 -25.83 23.81 -3.55
N SER A 70 -25.88 24.65 -2.50
CA SER A 70 -24.74 24.81 -1.57
C SER A 70 -24.42 23.53 -0.78
N ILE A 71 -25.45 22.75 -0.37
CA ILE A 71 -25.24 21.45 0.28
C ILE A 71 -24.55 20.45 -0.67
N LYS A 72 -24.96 20.41 -1.95
CA LYS A 72 -24.31 19.56 -2.95
C LYS A 72 -22.84 19.94 -3.17
N ILE A 73 -22.56 21.24 -3.27
CA ILE A 73 -21.19 21.74 -3.42
C ILE A 73 -20.37 21.42 -2.16
N ALA A 74 -20.93 21.65 -0.97
CA ALA A 74 -20.27 21.33 0.29
C ALA A 74 -19.97 19.82 0.41
N ALA A 75 -20.90 18.95 -0.03
CA ALA A 75 -20.70 17.51 -0.04
C ALA A 75 -19.56 17.08 -1.00
N VAL A 76 -19.50 17.70 -2.19
CA VAL A 76 -18.41 17.46 -3.14
C VAL A 76 -17.06 17.92 -2.57
N VAL A 77 -17.02 19.12 -2.00
CA VAL A 77 -15.80 19.65 -1.36
C VAL A 77 -15.36 18.77 -0.19
N ALA A 78 -16.30 18.31 0.65
CA ALA A 78 -16.00 17.41 1.75
C ALA A 78 -15.49 16.06 1.25
N MET A 79 -16.06 15.53 0.16
CA MET A 79 -15.60 14.28 -0.45
C MET A 79 -14.18 14.42 -1.02
N VAL A 80 -13.91 15.51 -1.74
CA VAL A 80 -12.56 15.80 -2.27
C VAL A 80 -11.56 15.99 -1.13
N ALA A 81 -11.92 16.76 -0.10
CA ALA A 81 -11.07 16.94 1.08
C ALA A 81 -10.79 15.59 1.81
N PHE A 82 -11.79 14.72 1.91
CA PHE A 82 -11.65 13.40 2.48
C PHE A 82 -10.69 12.52 1.67
N ILE A 83 -10.81 12.55 0.33
CA ILE A 83 -9.91 11.80 -0.57
C ILE A 83 -8.47 12.33 -0.42
N ILE A 84 -8.29 13.66 -0.46
CA ILE A 84 -6.96 14.27 -0.28
C ILE A 84 -6.39 13.94 1.10
N HIS A 85 -7.24 13.99 2.15
CA HIS A 85 -6.81 13.65 3.50
C HIS A 85 -6.38 12.20 3.61
N LYS A 86 -7.12 11.28 2.99
CA LYS A 86 -6.77 9.85 2.94
C LYS A 86 -5.43 9.61 2.23
N GLU A 87 -5.26 10.19 1.03
CA GLU A 87 -3.99 10.11 0.28
C GLU A 87 -2.83 10.74 1.06
N TYR A 88 -3.06 11.87 1.74
CA TYR A 88 -2.06 12.52 2.57
C TYR A 88 -1.68 11.69 3.81
N GLN A 89 -2.64 11.01 4.43
CA GLN A 89 -2.36 10.08 5.54
C GLN A 89 -1.55 8.86 5.07
N GLU A 90 -1.89 8.25 3.95
CA GLU A 90 -1.13 7.16 3.35
C GLU A 90 0.30 7.63 3.01
N TYR A 91 0.45 8.80 2.38
CA TYR A 91 1.75 9.41 2.09
C TYR A 91 2.59 9.67 3.35
N ARG A 92 1.97 10.22 4.41
CA ARG A 92 2.67 10.44 5.69
C ARG A 92 3.15 9.16 6.34
N ILE A 93 2.32 8.12 6.35
CA ILE A 93 2.67 6.83 6.95
C ILE A 93 3.84 6.21 6.19
N GLU A 94 3.81 6.25 4.87
CA GLU A 94 4.87 5.73 4.00
C GLU A 94 6.22 6.43 4.20
N HIS A 95 6.22 7.77 4.37
CA HIS A 95 7.45 8.59 4.50
C HIS A 95 7.86 8.85 5.96
N SER A 96 7.02 8.53 6.94
CA SER A 96 7.30 8.73 8.38
C SER A 96 7.61 7.42 9.10
N ALA A 97 7.64 6.29 8.39
CA ALA A 97 8.00 5.02 8.99
C ALA A 97 9.45 5.09 9.47
N GLU A 98 9.63 5.21 10.77
CA GLU A 98 10.95 5.10 11.38
C GLU A 98 11.55 3.75 10.99
N MET A 99 12.72 3.79 10.34
CA MET A 99 13.41 2.59 9.89
C MET A 99 14.23 2.03 11.04
N GLN A 100 14.02 0.78 11.36
CA GLN A 100 14.93 0.01 12.21
C GLN A 100 16.09 -0.49 11.39
N ILE A 101 17.25 -0.54 12.02
CA ILE A 101 18.48 -1.02 11.40
C ILE A 101 18.99 -2.21 12.22
N MET A 102 19.12 -3.34 11.55
CA MET A 102 19.77 -4.52 12.12
C MET A 102 21.08 -4.77 11.40
N THR A 103 22.19 -4.65 12.13
CA THR A 103 23.53 -4.90 11.62
C THR A 103 24.10 -6.17 12.27
N VAL A 104 24.62 -7.04 11.44
CA VAL A 104 25.29 -8.28 11.83
C VAL A 104 26.79 -8.09 11.67
N PRO A 105 27.58 -8.14 12.74
CA PRO A 105 29.03 -8.05 12.67
C PRO A 105 29.65 -9.22 11.90
N ALA A 106 30.90 -9.05 11.54
CA ALA A 106 31.70 -10.12 10.96
C ALA A 106 31.74 -11.38 11.84
N GLY A 107 31.79 -12.53 11.22
CA GLY A 107 31.81 -13.81 11.91
C GLY A 107 30.51 -14.17 12.64
N GLN A 108 29.47 -13.34 12.56
CA GLN A 108 28.17 -13.60 13.17
C GLN A 108 27.07 -13.78 12.12
N ARG A 109 25.93 -14.18 12.56
CA ARG A 109 24.69 -14.23 11.79
C ARG A 109 23.51 -14.00 12.72
N ALA A 110 22.43 -13.51 12.18
CA ALA A 110 21.23 -13.25 12.94
C ALA A 110 19.99 -13.67 12.15
N SER A 111 18.89 -13.86 12.87
CA SER A 111 17.58 -14.04 12.25
C SER A 111 16.57 -13.18 12.94
N LEU A 112 15.59 -12.68 12.18
CA LEU A 112 14.49 -11.89 12.69
C LEU A 112 13.21 -12.25 11.95
N VAL A 113 12.08 -11.96 12.60
CA VAL A 113 10.75 -12.06 12.00
C VAL A 113 10.22 -10.64 11.85
N LEU A 114 9.88 -10.27 10.61
CA LEU A 114 9.29 -8.98 10.30
C LEU A 114 7.81 -8.95 10.69
N ALA A 115 7.23 -7.77 10.73
CA ALA A 115 5.83 -7.57 11.16
C ALA A 115 4.78 -8.27 10.28
N ASP A 116 5.12 -8.59 9.03
CA ASP A 116 4.27 -9.34 8.10
C ASP A 116 4.40 -10.87 8.23
N GLY A 117 5.25 -11.34 9.14
CA GLY A 117 5.57 -12.77 9.31
C GLY A 117 6.71 -13.28 8.43
N THR A 118 7.31 -12.41 7.60
CA THR A 118 8.50 -12.76 6.81
C THR A 118 9.67 -13.07 7.74
N ILE A 119 10.37 -14.19 7.49
CA ILE A 119 11.55 -14.56 8.24
C ILE A 119 12.79 -14.21 7.42
N VAL A 120 13.74 -13.54 8.05
CA VAL A 120 15.00 -13.13 7.42
C VAL A 120 16.16 -13.66 8.22
N TRP A 121 17.12 -14.30 7.55
CA TRP A 121 18.44 -14.58 8.10
C TRP A 121 19.43 -13.63 7.44
N LEU A 122 20.30 -13.05 8.24
CA LEU A 122 21.38 -12.18 7.80
C LEU A 122 22.71 -12.85 8.06
N ASN A 123 23.57 -12.87 7.06
CA ASN A 123 24.93 -13.39 7.16
C ASN A 123 25.88 -12.34 7.74
N SER A 124 27.12 -12.72 7.89
CA SER A 124 28.23 -11.88 8.36
C SER A 124 28.33 -10.56 7.56
N ASN A 125 28.66 -9.47 8.24
CA ASN A 125 28.81 -8.13 7.62
C ASN A 125 27.59 -7.67 6.83
N SER A 126 26.38 -7.96 7.33
CA SER A 126 25.15 -7.60 6.65
C SER A 126 24.31 -6.64 7.46
N THR A 127 23.65 -5.71 6.79
CA THR A 127 22.73 -4.74 7.38
C THR A 127 21.39 -4.81 6.68
N LEU A 128 20.32 -4.91 7.47
CA LEU A 128 18.94 -4.82 7.00
C LEU A 128 18.28 -3.59 7.62
N LYS A 129 17.69 -2.73 6.76
CA LYS A 129 16.85 -1.61 7.18
C LYS A 129 15.40 -1.95 6.84
N TYR A 130 14.49 -1.82 7.79
CA TYR A 130 13.08 -2.19 7.63
C TYR A 130 12.17 -1.30 8.48
N PRO A 131 10.88 -1.10 8.14
CA PRO A 131 9.98 -0.24 8.88
C PRO A 131 9.70 -0.76 10.31
N ALA A 132 9.86 0.11 11.32
CA ALA A 132 9.67 -0.23 12.73
C ALA A 132 8.23 -0.66 13.07
N THR A 133 7.24 0.01 12.46
CA THR A 133 5.81 -0.18 12.76
C THR A 133 5.11 -1.18 11.82
N GLY A 134 5.88 -1.87 10.96
CA GLY A 134 5.36 -2.77 9.95
C GLY A 134 5.11 -2.08 8.60
N PHE A 135 4.64 -2.87 7.64
CA PHE A 135 4.44 -2.42 6.27
C PHE A 135 3.03 -1.84 6.10
N HIS A 136 2.95 -0.52 5.97
CA HIS A 136 1.68 0.23 5.81
C HIS A 136 1.46 0.75 4.39
N SER A 137 2.46 0.59 3.51
CA SER A 137 2.39 1.04 2.11
C SER A 137 1.86 -0.05 1.18
N LYS A 138 1.69 0.32 -0.10
CA LYS A 138 1.31 -0.63 -1.17
C LYS A 138 2.38 -1.70 -1.42
N GLU A 139 3.61 -1.45 -0.97
CA GLU A 139 4.76 -2.34 -1.11
C GLU A 139 5.42 -2.56 0.26
N ARG A 140 5.93 -3.76 0.50
CA ARG A 140 6.68 -4.13 1.70
C ARG A 140 8.17 -4.00 1.38
N LYS A 141 8.76 -2.86 1.71
CA LYS A 141 10.14 -2.55 1.35
C LYS A 141 11.12 -2.75 2.49
N VAL A 142 12.24 -3.36 2.18
CA VAL A 142 13.42 -3.47 3.05
C VAL A 142 14.67 -3.14 2.23
N ILE A 143 15.71 -2.64 2.89
CA ILE A 143 17.00 -2.32 2.24
C ILE A 143 18.03 -3.29 2.79
N LEU A 144 18.75 -3.97 1.91
CA LEU A 144 19.78 -4.94 2.24
C LEU A 144 21.16 -4.47 1.74
N GLU A 145 22.11 -4.46 2.64
CA GLU A 145 23.54 -4.37 2.37
C GLU A 145 24.19 -5.64 2.93
N GLY A 146 24.77 -6.50 2.09
CA GLY A 146 25.31 -7.79 2.50
C GLY A 146 24.53 -8.98 1.99
N GLU A 147 24.41 -10.04 2.78
CA GLU A 147 23.73 -11.27 2.39
C GLU A 147 22.56 -11.59 3.31
N GLY A 148 21.40 -11.83 2.69
CA GLY A 148 20.16 -12.18 3.36
C GLY A 148 19.43 -13.34 2.69
N TYR A 149 18.92 -14.25 3.50
CA TYR A 149 18.00 -15.30 3.07
C TYR A 149 16.61 -14.97 3.60
N PHE A 150 15.64 -15.01 2.72
CA PHE A 150 14.28 -14.55 2.97
C PHE A 150 13.29 -15.70 2.78
N GLU A 151 12.43 -15.91 3.74
CA GLU A 151 11.18 -16.67 3.62
C GLU A 151 10.02 -15.69 3.73
N VAL A 152 9.60 -15.19 2.59
CA VAL A 152 8.62 -14.09 2.53
C VAL A 152 7.20 -14.60 2.68
N ALA A 153 6.46 -14.02 3.61
CA ALA A 153 5.03 -14.28 3.80
C ALA A 153 4.25 -13.92 2.53
N HIS A 154 3.38 -14.82 2.07
CA HIS A 154 2.64 -14.65 0.80
C HIS A 154 1.62 -13.53 0.89
N ASN A 155 1.70 -12.56 -0.03
CA ASN A 155 0.73 -11.48 -0.18
C ASN A 155 0.78 -10.90 -1.60
N GLU A 156 -0.20 -11.25 -2.42
CA GLU A 156 -0.30 -10.78 -3.82
C GLU A 156 -0.63 -9.29 -3.94
N LYS A 157 -1.31 -8.72 -2.94
CA LYS A 157 -1.75 -7.31 -2.98
C LYS A 157 -0.64 -6.33 -2.60
N HIS A 158 0.34 -6.79 -1.80
CA HIS A 158 1.44 -5.98 -1.31
C HIS A 158 2.75 -6.71 -1.59
N PRO A 159 3.36 -6.49 -2.76
CA PRO A 159 4.65 -7.09 -3.11
C PRO A 159 5.73 -6.80 -2.06
N PHE A 160 6.63 -7.74 -1.85
CA PHE A 160 7.80 -7.56 -1.01
C PHE A 160 9.00 -7.19 -1.89
N ILE A 161 9.70 -6.12 -1.53
CA ILE A 161 10.83 -5.58 -2.29
C ILE A 161 12.06 -5.54 -1.40
N VAL A 162 13.13 -6.18 -1.87
CA VAL A 162 14.46 -6.02 -1.29
C VAL A 162 15.22 -5.05 -2.18
N GLU A 163 15.45 -3.84 -1.67
CA GLU A 163 16.25 -2.82 -2.33
C GLU A 163 17.73 -3.08 -2.01
N THR A 164 18.60 -3.04 -3.02
CA THR A 164 20.04 -3.09 -2.87
C THR A 164 20.70 -1.92 -3.61
N GLU A 165 22.03 -1.81 -3.55
CA GLU A 165 22.75 -0.69 -4.18
C GLU A 165 22.47 -0.56 -5.69
N LYS A 166 22.29 -1.67 -6.40
CA LYS A 166 22.22 -1.67 -7.88
C LYS A 166 20.97 -2.32 -8.46
N TYR A 167 20.44 -3.32 -7.78
CA TYR A 167 19.31 -4.12 -8.27
C TYR A 167 18.31 -4.32 -7.16
N ASP A 168 17.03 -4.26 -7.50
CA ASP A 168 15.95 -4.55 -6.61
C ASP A 168 15.32 -5.92 -6.92
N ILE A 169 14.84 -6.56 -5.89
CA ILE A 169 14.23 -7.88 -5.97
C ILE A 169 12.78 -7.78 -5.53
N ARG A 170 11.85 -8.13 -6.42
CA ARG A 170 10.40 -8.13 -6.16
C ARG A 170 9.87 -9.55 -6.09
N VAL A 171 9.10 -9.84 -5.01
CA VAL A 171 8.46 -11.12 -4.78
C VAL A 171 7.06 -10.96 -4.18
N LEU A 172 6.23 -12.00 -4.22
CA LEU A 172 4.88 -12.01 -3.61
C LEU A 172 4.77 -12.94 -2.41
N GLY A 173 5.62 -13.97 -2.35
CA GLY A 173 5.65 -14.99 -1.29
C GLY A 173 6.60 -16.07 -1.77
N THR A 174 7.85 -16.00 -1.36
CA THR A 174 8.97 -16.63 -2.06
C THR A 174 10.09 -16.89 -1.07
N THR A 175 10.78 -18.00 -1.27
CA THR A 175 12.02 -18.34 -0.55
C THR A 175 13.21 -18.11 -1.47
N PHE A 176 14.11 -17.19 -1.10
CA PHE A 176 15.24 -16.79 -1.93
C PHE A 176 16.40 -16.26 -1.09
N ASN A 177 17.59 -16.25 -1.69
CA ASN A 177 18.80 -15.65 -1.13
C ASN A 177 19.25 -14.47 -1.98
N VAL A 178 19.76 -13.44 -1.33
CA VAL A 178 20.37 -12.27 -1.99
C VAL A 178 21.74 -12.04 -1.37
N SER A 179 22.77 -11.93 -2.20
CA SER A 179 24.10 -11.49 -1.83
C SER A 179 24.43 -10.20 -2.59
N ALA A 180 24.48 -9.08 -1.85
CA ALA A 180 24.69 -7.74 -2.38
C ALA A 180 25.60 -6.94 -1.43
N TYR A 181 26.83 -7.40 -1.27
CA TYR A 181 27.81 -6.73 -0.43
C TYR A 181 28.30 -5.44 -1.10
N PRO A 182 28.23 -4.29 -0.41
CA PRO A 182 28.74 -3.03 -0.93
C PRO A 182 30.23 -3.15 -1.31
N ASN A 183 30.62 -2.47 -2.37
CA ASN A 183 32.02 -2.44 -2.85
C ASN A 183 32.62 -3.79 -3.33
N SER A 184 31.90 -4.89 -3.24
CA SER A 184 32.37 -6.17 -3.78
C SER A 184 32.27 -6.25 -5.30
N GLY A 185 31.41 -5.42 -5.90
CA GLY A 185 31.03 -5.51 -7.31
C GLY A 185 30.21 -6.76 -7.63
N LEU A 186 29.93 -7.61 -6.64
CA LEU A 186 29.21 -8.86 -6.78
C LEU A 186 27.76 -8.67 -6.36
N PHE A 187 26.86 -9.14 -7.21
CA PHE A 187 25.45 -9.28 -6.90
C PHE A 187 25.01 -10.67 -7.34
N GLU A 188 24.38 -11.39 -6.44
CA GLU A 188 23.78 -12.69 -6.75
C GLU A 188 22.40 -12.79 -6.07
N THR A 189 21.43 -13.32 -6.79
CA THR A 189 20.13 -13.69 -6.23
C THR A 189 19.79 -15.09 -6.69
N SER A 190 19.41 -15.96 -5.75
CA SER A 190 19.10 -17.37 -5.99
C SER A 190 17.69 -17.67 -5.50
N LEU A 191 16.86 -18.27 -6.38
CA LEU A 191 15.48 -18.63 -6.07
C LEU A 191 15.35 -20.09 -5.67
N ILE A 192 14.85 -20.34 -4.46
CA ILE A 192 14.59 -21.68 -3.93
C ILE A 192 13.14 -22.08 -4.24
N GLU A 193 12.16 -21.27 -3.85
CA GLU A 193 10.75 -21.56 -4.04
C GLU A 193 9.98 -20.28 -4.41
N GLY A 194 8.99 -20.38 -5.31
CA GLY A 194 8.13 -19.31 -5.73
C GLY A 194 8.59 -18.63 -7.02
N LYS A 195 8.60 -17.30 -7.04
CA LYS A 195 8.99 -16.46 -8.19
C LYS A 195 9.71 -15.21 -7.73
N VAL A 196 10.83 -14.91 -8.36
CA VAL A 196 11.63 -13.68 -8.15
C VAL A 196 11.67 -12.88 -9.45
N THR A 197 11.49 -11.58 -9.35
CA THR A 197 11.82 -10.63 -10.41
C THR A 197 12.93 -9.70 -9.93
N VAL A 198 14.07 -9.74 -10.61
CA VAL A 198 15.21 -8.84 -10.38
C VAL A 198 15.11 -7.71 -11.41
N TYR A 199 15.23 -6.48 -10.99
CA TYR A 199 15.18 -5.32 -11.89
C TYR A 199 16.17 -4.25 -11.43
N GLN A 200 16.61 -3.43 -12.37
CA GLN A 200 17.41 -2.27 -12.07
C GLN A 200 16.48 -1.07 -11.97
N PRO A 201 16.49 -0.31 -10.86
CA PRO A 201 15.71 0.93 -10.75
C PRO A 201 15.92 1.85 -11.94
N ASP A 202 14.88 2.57 -12.32
CA ASP A 202 14.88 3.56 -13.41
C ASP A 202 15.22 3.03 -14.82
N THR A 203 15.25 1.70 -14.98
CA THR A 203 15.45 1.06 -16.27
C THR A 203 14.31 0.09 -16.60
N GLN A 204 14.25 -0.35 -17.87
CA GLN A 204 13.31 -1.41 -18.28
C GLN A 204 13.94 -2.81 -18.21
N HIS A 205 15.13 -2.94 -17.60
CA HIS A 205 15.81 -4.22 -17.50
C HIS A 205 15.28 -4.99 -16.31
N GLU A 206 14.57 -6.06 -16.58
CA GLU A 206 14.10 -7.00 -15.57
C GLU A 206 14.40 -8.44 -15.97
N MET A 207 14.63 -9.28 -14.98
CA MET A 207 14.84 -10.71 -15.17
C MET A 207 14.03 -11.50 -14.15
N THR A 208 13.23 -12.44 -14.64
CA THR A 208 12.45 -13.33 -13.79
C THR A 208 13.16 -14.68 -13.62
N LEU A 209 13.22 -15.14 -12.38
CA LEU A 209 13.75 -16.44 -12.00
C LEU A 209 12.64 -17.46 -11.75
N LYS A 210 12.95 -18.72 -12.06
CA LYS A 210 12.20 -19.91 -11.66
C LYS A 210 12.94 -20.63 -10.53
N PRO A 211 12.30 -21.52 -9.76
CA PRO A 211 12.97 -22.32 -8.75
C PRO A 211 14.24 -23.00 -9.28
N HIS A 212 15.30 -22.98 -8.48
CA HIS A 212 16.64 -23.45 -8.79
C HIS A 212 17.38 -22.65 -9.89
N GLU A 213 16.91 -21.44 -10.21
CA GLU A 213 17.67 -20.48 -11.01
C GLU A 213 18.29 -19.42 -10.10
N LYS A 214 19.47 -18.96 -10.49
CA LYS A 214 20.14 -17.79 -9.90
C LYS A 214 20.51 -16.80 -10.98
N VAL A 215 20.67 -15.56 -10.59
CA VAL A 215 21.24 -14.49 -11.41
C VAL A 215 22.44 -13.90 -10.70
N GLU A 216 23.50 -13.67 -11.45
CA GLU A 216 24.69 -12.97 -10.98
C GLU A 216 25.09 -11.86 -11.96
N VAL A 217 25.81 -10.88 -11.47
CA VAL A 217 26.36 -9.81 -12.29
C VAL A 217 27.78 -10.14 -12.69
N LYS A 218 28.02 -10.19 -14.00
CA LYS A 218 29.35 -10.30 -14.62
C LYS A 218 29.51 -9.18 -15.64
N ASP A 219 30.58 -8.43 -15.58
CA ASP A 219 30.86 -7.30 -16.48
C ASP A 219 29.68 -6.30 -16.60
N GLY A 220 28.99 -6.04 -15.49
CA GLY A 220 27.84 -5.12 -15.42
C GLY A 220 26.54 -5.64 -16.05
N LYS A 221 26.47 -6.91 -16.44
CA LYS A 221 25.29 -7.55 -17.01
C LYS A 221 24.79 -8.69 -16.12
N LEU A 222 23.48 -8.88 -16.14
CA LEU A 222 22.82 -10.00 -15.45
C LEU A 222 22.95 -11.27 -16.28
N TYR A 223 23.50 -12.33 -15.67
CA TYR A 223 23.59 -13.67 -16.23
C TYR A 223 22.77 -14.64 -15.38
N LYS A 224 21.95 -15.44 -16.05
CA LYS A 224 21.13 -16.45 -15.41
C LYS A 224 21.81 -17.81 -15.51
N GLU A 225 21.88 -18.52 -14.38
CA GLU A 225 22.39 -19.87 -14.25
C GLU A 225 21.44 -20.73 -13.43
N THR A 226 21.61 -22.06 -13.49
CA THR A 226 20.90 -23.00 -12.63
C THR A 226 21.82 -23.54 -11.55
N PHE A 227 21.28 -23.75 -10.35
CA PHE A 227 21.99 -24.44 -9.29
C PHE A 227 21.29 -25.77 -8.91
N SER A 228 22.04 -26.75 -8.49
CA SER A 228 21.52 -28.11 -8.25
C SER A 228 21.44 -28.48 -6.76
N SER A 229 21.84 -27.58 -5.86
CA SER A 229 21.95 -27.91 -4.44
C SER A 229 21.75 -26.67 -3.57
N ASP A 230 20.96 -26.79 -2.52
CA ASP A 230 20.75 -25.75 -1.51
C ASP A 230 21.93 -25.65 -0.51
N ASN A 231 23.05 -26.30 -0.79
CA ASN A 231 24.23 -26.26 0.06
C ASN A 231 24.80 -24.86 0.24
N ASP A 232 24.62 -23.98 -0.74
CA ASP A 232 25.08 -22.59 -0.71
C ASP A 232 24.35 -21.74 0.36
N PHE A 233 23.18 -22.21 0.81
CA PHE A 233 22.35 -21.54 1.84
C PHE A 233 22.50 -22.17 3.22
N LEU A 234 23.43 -23.15 3.40
CA LEU A 234 23.72 -23.77 4.70
C LEU A 234 24.41 -22.82 5.69
N TRP A 235 24.89 -21.67 5.20
CA TRP A 235 25.43 -20.64 6.07
C TRP A 235 24.46 -20.22 7.19
N ARG A 236 23.13 -20.28 6.95
CA ARG A 236 22.09 -20.06 7.96
C ARG A 236 22.26 -20.98 9.18
N MET A 237 22.76 -22.19 8.95
CA MET A 237 23.06 -23.17 9.98
C MET A 237 24.51 -23.08 10.47
N GLY A 238 25.29 -22.09 9.99
CA GLY A 238 26.70 -21.91 10.29
C GLY A 238 27.62 -22.93 9.57
N ILE A 239 27.21 -23.34 8.39
CA ILE A 239 28.00 -24.23 7.55
C ILE A 239 28.27 -23.51 6.23
N TYR A 240 29.52 -23.20 5.96
CA TYR A 240 29.96 -22.69 4.67
C TYR A 240 30.27 -23.85 3.76
N SER A 241 29.66 -23.89 2.59
CA SER A 241 29.79 -24.96 1.62
C SER A 241 30.33 -24.38 0.31
N PHE A 242 31.32 -25.01 -0.22
CA PHE A 242 31.93 -24.70 -1.51
C PHE A 242 31.87 -25.94 -2.38
N LYS A 243 31.53 -25.81 -3.65
CA LYS A 243 31.47 -26.91 -4.59
C LYS A 243 32.11 -26.49 -5.91
N ASP A 244 33.30 -27.05 -6.18
CA ASP A 244 34.06 -26.81 -7.41
C ASP A 244 34.33 -25.29 -7.67
N GLU A 245 34.47 -24.53 -6.57
CA GLU A 245 34.73 -23.10 -6.64
C GLU A 245 36.24 -22.82 -6.72
N PRO A 246 36.67 -21.84 -7.55
CA PRO A 246 38.06 -21.38 -7.55
C PRO A 246 38.50 -20.95 -6.15
N LEU A 247 39.69 -21.34 -5.74
CA LEU A 247 40.20 -21.06 -4.38
C LEU A 247 40.24 -19.56 -4.08
N GLU A 248 40.46 -18.72 -5.07
CA GLU A 248 40.37 -17.26 -4.93
C GLU A 248 38.96 -16.76 -4.56
N THR A 249 37.94 -17.41 -5.13
CA THR A 249 36.53 -17.11 -4.77
C THR A 249 36.24 -17.57 -3.34
N VAL A 250 36.76 -18.73 -2.96
CA VAL A 250 36.69 -19.25 -1.58
C VAL A 250 37.34 -18.27 -0.61
N PHE A 251 38.57 -17.80 -0.91
CA PHE A 251 39.26 -16.80 -0.07
C PHE A 251 38.45 -15.52 0.11
N ARG A 252 37.89 -14.96 -0.96
CA ARG A 252 37.03 -13.77 -0.85
C ARG A 252 35.81 -13.99 0.04
N LYS A 253 35.15 -15.14 -0.08
CA LYS A 253 34.03 -15.51 0.80
C LYS A 253 34.48 -15.63 2.26
N LEU A 254 35.66 -16.28 2.50
CA LEU A 254 36.21 -16.41 3.85
C LEU A 254 36.61 -15.07 4.46
N GLU A 255 37.15 -14.12 3.67
CA GLU A 255 37.40 -12.74 4.12
C GLU A 255 36.15 -12.07 4.65
N GLN A 256 35.03 -12.19 3.92
CA GLN A 256 33.75 -11.66 4.33
C GLN A 256 33.17 -12.34 5.58
N TYR A 257 33.29 -13.67 5.64
CA TYR A 257 32.71 -14.47 6.72
C TYR A 257 33.46 -14.32 8.05
N TYR A 258 34.78 -14.12 8.00
CA TYR A 258 35.63 -14.09 9.19
C TYR A 258 36.23 -12.70 9.47
N GLU A 259 35.97 -11.70 8.63
CA GLU A 259 36.55 -10.35 8.72
C GLU A 259 38.08 -10.35 8.75
N VAL A 260 38.66 -11.13 7.89
CA VAL A 260 40.12 -11.25 7.73
C VAL A 260 40.49 -10.81 6.32
N LYS A 261 41.73 -10.39 6.12
CA LYS A 261 42.27 -10.13 4.79
C LYS A 261 43.19 -11.31 4.39
N ILE A 262 42.89 -11.95 3.25
CA ILE A 262 43.71 -13.06 2.72
C ILE A 262 44.45 -12.55 1.50
N ILE A 263 45.78 -12.43 1.64
CA ILE A 263 46.65 -12.02 0.54
C ILE A 263 47.27 -13.29 -0.09
N ASN A 264 46.69 -13.66 -1.24
CA ASN A 264 47.28 -14.80 -2.01
C ASN A 264 48.50 -14.31 -2.80
N LYS A 265 49.70 -14.79 -2.45
CA LYS A 265 50.96 -14.53 -3.16
C LYS A 265 51.30 -15.62 -4.19
N ASN A 266 50.49 -16.67 -4.29
CA ASN A 266 50.70 -17.79 -5.21
C ASN A 266 49.54 -17.84 -6.21
N GLU A 267 49.72 -17.23 -7.37
CA GLU A 267 48.70 -17.18 -8.42
C GLU A 267 48.34 -18.56 -8.98
N GLU A 268 49.26 -19.54 -8.89
CA GLU A 268 49.01 -20.89 -9.40
C GLU A 268 47.88 -21.63 -8.68
N ILE A 269 47.62 -21.28 -7.42
CA ILE A 269 46.55 -21.91 -6.65
C ILE A 269 45.19 -21.20 -6.79
N ALA A 270 45.16 -19.96 -7.30
CA ALA A 270 43.97 -19.11 -7.37
C ALA A 270 42.82 -19.79 -8.10
N SER A 271 43.09 -20.40 -9.23
CA SER A 271 42.11 -21.08 -10.08
C SER A 271 41.80 -22.53 -9.67
N ARG A 272 42.47 -23.07 -8.66
CA ARG A 272 42.24 -24.49 -8.27
C ARG A 272 40.86 -24.67 -7.67
N PRO A 273 40.09 -25.66 -8.12
CA PRO A 273 38.76 -25.91 -7.60
C PRO A 273 38.83 -26.40 -6.15
N CYS A 274 37.97 -25.86 -5.32
CA CYS A 274 37.82 -26.25 -3.94
C CYS A 274 36.40 -26.78 -3.69
N THR A 275 36.31 -27.95 -3.08
CA THR A 275 35.04 -28.52 -2.62
C THR A 275 35.19 -28.89 -1.15
N GLY A 276 34.30 -28.38 -0.31
CA GLY A 276 34.34 -28.65 1.13
C GLY A 276 33.19 -27.99 1.88
N LYS A 277 33.01 -28.44 3.12
CA LYS A 277 32.06 -27.80 4.07
C LYS A 277 32.80 -27.48 5.36
N PHE A 278 32.67 -26.26 5.82
CA PHE A 278 33.32 -25.77 7.03
C PHE A 278 32.28 -25.23 7.99
N ARG A 279 32.44 -25.50 9.28
CA ARG A 279 31.60 -24.91 10.31
C ARG A 279 32.19 -23.59 10.77
N GLN A 280 31.40 -22.53 10.76
CA GLN A 280 31.81 -21.18 11.17
C GLN A 280 32.51 -21.18 12.55
N LYS A 281 31.98 -21.96 13.50
CA LYS A 281 32.51 -22.06 14.87
C LYS A 281 33.96 -22.64 14.97
N GLU A 282 34.45 -23.24 13.91
CA GLU A 282 35.80 -23.83 13.90
C GLU A 282 36.89 -22.79 13.63
N GLY A 283 36.50 -21.57 13.19
CA GLY A 283 37.40 -20.46 12.95
C GLY A 283 38.19 -20.56 11.66
N ILE A 284 38.77 -19.43 11.24
CA ILE A 284 39.51 -19.32 9.98
C ILE A 284 40.77 -20.19 9.95
N GLU A 285 41.46 -20.32 11.10
CA GLU A 285 42.67 -21.15 11.16
C GLU A 285 42.39 -22.64 10.83
N HIS A 286 41.28 -23.16 11.35
CA HIS A 286 40.86 -24.52 11.05
C HIS A 286 40.59 -24.68 9.56
N VAL A 287 39.87 -23.74 8.96
CA VAL A 287 39.59 -23.74 7.52
C VAL A 287 40.87 -23.73 6.71
N MET A 288 41.82 -22.86 7.04
CA MET A 288 43.12 -22.79 6.35
C MET A 288 43.92 -24.12 6.49
N LYS A 289 43.94 -24.73 7.68
CA LYS A 289 44.58 -26.03 7.90
C LYS A 289 43.94 -27.17 7.08
N VAL A 290 42.61 -27.12 6.91
CA VAL A 290 41.89 -28.07 6.07
C VAL A 290 42.23 -27.87 4.59
N LEU A 291 42.18 -26.60 4.13
CA LEU A 291 42.53 -26.25 2.74
C LEU A 291 43.96 -26.70 2.37
N GLN A 292 44.93 -26.55 3.30
CA GLN A 292 46.32 -27.01 3.10
C GLN A 292 46.44 -28.54 2.84
N LYS A 293 45.48 -29.34 3.28
CA LYS A 293 45.46 -30.77 2.99
C LYS A 293 45.13 -31.11 1.53
N TYR A 294 44.43 -30.23 0.87
CA TYR A 294 43.96 -30.40 -0.51
C TYR A 294 44.81 -29.61 -1.51
N VAL A 295 45.28 -28.44 -1.08
CA VAL A 295 46.10 -27.56 -1.91
C VAL A 295 47.38 -27.23 -1.16
N LYS A 296 48.53 -27.53 -1.76
CA LYS A 296 49.84 -27.26 -1.13
C LYS A 296 50.12 -25.76 -1.13
N PHE A 297 50.01 -25.14 0.02
CA PHE A 297 50.42 -23.75 0.29
C PHE A 297 50.82 -23.60 1.75
N ASN A 298 51.56 -22.54 2.07
CA ASN A 298 51.83 -22.13 3.44
C ASN A 298 51.11 -20.78 3.68
N TYR A 299 50.63 -20.54 4.89
CA TYR A 299 50.08 -19.24 5.28
C TYR A 299 50.78 -18.72 6.54
N ILE A 300 50.79 -17.41 6.68
CA ILE A 300 51.30 -16.71 7.86
C ILE A 300 50.13 -15.86 8.34
N GLN A 301 49.83 -15.96 9.62
CA GLN A 301 48.88 -15.09 10.29
C GLN A 301 49.61 -13.88 10.81
N ASP A 302 49.10 -12.67 10.52
CA ASP A 302 49.66 -11.41 10.95
C ASP A 302 48.60 -10.71 11.83
N ASP A 303 48.71 -10.92 13.14
CA ASP A 303 47.73 -10.40 14.13
C ASP A 303 47.84 -8.88 14.32
N GLU A 304 48.92 -8.23 13.82
CA GLU A 304 49.08 -6.76 13.96
C GLU A 304 48.35 -5.98 12.86
N LYS A 305 47.81 -6.65 11.85
CA LYS A 305 47.16 -6.01 10.69
C LYS A 305 45.67 -6.35 10.55
N ASN A 306 45.10 -7.00 11.52
CA ASN A 306 43.65 -7.27 11.56
C ASN A 306 42.94 -6.32 12.51
#